data_33f8998c74c4a0363764e0b73218ebb4
#
_entry.id   33f8998c74c4a0363764e0b73218ebb4
#
_cell.length_a   1.000
_cell.length_b   1.000
_cell.length_c   1.000
_cell.angle_alpha   90.00
_cell.angle_beta   90.00
_cell.angle_gamma   90.00
#
_symmetry.space_group_name_H-M   'P 1'
#
loop_
_entity.id
_entity.type
_entity.pdbx_description
1 polymer ?
#
loop_
_entity_poly.entity_id
_entity_poly.type
_entity_poly.pdbx_seq_one_letter_code
_entity_poly.pdbx_strand_id
1 'polypeptide(L)'
;HMGSKGTQDRALMELLMAELKKAGLFFVDSLTIPTSVAATVARKYGVPTAVRDVFLDGGGAEAIPAQIGLLIEKALAHGSAIGIAHTRPGVAAALRDAIPQFEAAGIELVHVSALVK
;
A
#
# COMPACT_ATOMS: atom_id res chain seq x y z
N HIS A 1 7.57 8.08 -5.17
CA HIS A 1 7.38 9.42 -4.61
C HIS A 1 8.37 9.70 -3.48
N MET A 2 8.54 10.93 -3.14
CA MET A 2 9.36 11.40 -2.01
C MET A 2 8.49 12.11 -0.96
N GLY A 3 7.32 11.56 -0.71
CA GLY A 3 6.22 12.23 -0.01
C GLY A 3 6.17 12.10 1.50
N SER A 4 7.12 11.41 2.15
CA SER A 4 7.08 11.17 3.61
C SER A 4 6.96 12.45 4.44
N LYS A 5 7.65 13.51 4.05
CA LYS A 5 7.53 14.81 4.72
C LYS A 5 6.14 15.43 4.49
N GLY A 6 5.60 15.29 3.28
CA GLY A 6 4.27 15.79 2.92
C GLY A 6 3.15 15.07 3.67
N THR A 7 3.25 13.75 3.84
CA THR A 7 2.22 12.96 4.53
C THR A 7 2.12 13.26 6.03
N GLN A 8 3.11 13.95 6.62
CA GLN A 8 3.07 14.47 8.00
C GLN A 8 2.41 15.85 8.08
N ASP A 9 2.39 16.61 6.98
CA ASP A 9 1.84 17.95 6.94
C ASP A 9 0.31 17.89 6.78
N ARG A 10 -0.38 18.16 7.86
CA ARG A 10 -1.85 18.13 7.89
C ARG A 10 -2.48 19.12 6.90
N ALA A 11 -1.96 20.34 6.83
CA ALA A 11 -2.52 21.37 5.95
C ALA A 11 -2.37 20.98 4.48
N LEU A 12 -1.19 20.46 4.11
CA LEU A 12 -0.96 19.93 2.77
C LEU A 12 -1.88 18.75 2.45
N MET A 13 -2.06 17.80 3.41
CA MET A 13 -2.94 16.65 3.21
C MET A 13 -4.41 17.09 3.09
N GLU A 14 -4.86 18.09 3.83
CA GLU A 14 -6.22 18.61 3.71
C GLU A 14 -6.48 19.21 2.31
N LEU A 15 -5.53 19.99 1.78
CA LEU A 15 -5.61 20.50 0.41
C LEU A 15 -5.64 19.36 -0.63
N LEU A 16 -4.73 18.41 -0.50
CA LEU A 16 -4.65 17.26 -1.41
C LEU A 16 -5.96 16.45 -1.39
N MET A 17 -6.48 16.11 -0.21
CA MET A 17 -7.69 15.30 -0.10
C MET A 17 -8.93 16.02 -0.62
N ALA A 18 -8.99 17.33 -0.48
CA ALA A 18 -10.06 18.13 -1.10
C ALA A 18 -10.05 17.99 -2.63
N GLU A 19 -8.88 18.05 -3.26
CA GLU A 19 -8.75 17.88 -4.71
C GLU A 19 -9.03 16.44 -5.17
N LEU A 20 -8.50 15.43 -4.43
CA LEU A 20 -8.79 14.03 -4.74
C LEU A 20 -10.29 13.72 -4.65
N LYS A 21 -10.98 14.28 -3.66
CA LYS A 21 -12.44 14.14 -3.52
C LYS A 21 -13.19 14.72 -4.72
N LYS A 22 -12.82 15.91 -5.16
CA LYS A 22 -13.43 16.54 -6.37
C LYS A 22 -13.19 15.72 -7.62
N ALA A 23 -12.00 15.11 -7.74
CA ALA A 23 -11.62 14.31 -8.89
C ALA A 23 -12.18 12.86 -8.84
N GLY A 24 -12.86 12.45 -7.76
CA GLY A 24 -13.36 11.09 -7.61
C GLY A 24 -12.25 10.03 -7.48
N LEU A 25 -11.09 10.43 -6.96
CA LEU A 25 -9.92 9.57 -6.81
C LEU A 25 -9.84 8.96 -5.41
N PHE A 26 -9.13 7.86 -5.29
CA PHE A 26 -8.79 7.25 -4.00
C PHE A 26 -7.34 7.55 -3.61
N PHE A 27 -6.99 7.29 -2.35
CA PHE A 27 -5.64 7.48 -1.84
C PHE A 27 -5.12 6.21 -1.15
N VAL A 28 -3.87 5.84 -1.45
CA VAL A 28 -3.18 4.75 -0.73
C VAL A 28 -1.98 5.36 0.01
N ASP A 29 -2.01 5.28 1.34
CA ASP A 29 -0.89 5.70 2.17
C ASP A 29 0.18 4.60 2.19
N SER A 30 1.32 4.86 1.57
CA SER A 30 2.47 3.96 1.60
C SER A 30 3.11 3.84 2.99
N LEU A 31 2.70 4.67 3.94
CA LEU A 31 3.14 4.69 5.35
C LEU A 31 4.67 4.55 5.49
N THR A 32 5.41 5.32 4.69
CA THR A 32 6.88 5.35 4.74
C THR A 32 7.41 6.07 5.98
N ILE A 33 6.54 6.72 6.72
CA ILE A 33 6.82 7.36 8.01
C ILE A 33 5.67 7.08 9.00
N PRO A 34 5.96 6.68 10.25
CA PRO A 34 4.92 6.34 11.23
C PRO A 34 4.01 7.50 11.61
N THR A 35 4.49 8.73 11.45
CA THR A 35 3.77 9.97 11.78
C THR A 35 2.89 10.51 10.64
N SER A 36 2.67 9.71 9.58
CA SER A 36 1.75 10.08 8.51
C SER A 36 0.35 10.36 9.05
N VAL A 37 -0.24 11.47 8.62
CA VAL A 37 -1.63 11.84 8.89
C VAL A 37 -2.54 11.63 7.68
N ALA A 38 -1.97 11.17 6.56
CA ALA A 38 -2.65 11.13 5.26
C ALA A 38 -3.93 10.30 5.28
N ALA A 39 -3.88 9.06 5.77
CA ALA A 39 -5.07 8.21 5.84
C ALA A 39 -6.17 8.77 6.77
N THR A 40 -5.78 9.41 7.87
CA THR A 40 -6.73 10.07 8.79
C THR A 40 -7.42 11.24 8.11
N VAL A 41 -6.66 12.07 7.39
CA VAL A 41 -7.22 13.20 6.65
C VAL A 41 -8.08 12.72 5.48
N ALA A 42 -7.66 11.68 4.75
CA ALA A 42 -8.44 11.10 3.66
C ALA A 42 -9.84 10.68 4.15
N ARG A 43 -9.92 9.95 5.26
CA ARG A 43 -11.20 9.54 5.86
C ARG A 43 -12.06 10.75 6.26
N LYS A 44 -11.46 11.78 6.88
CA LYS A 44 -12.17 13.03 7.24
C LYS A 44 -12.81 13.70 6.02
N TYR A 45 -12.16 13.66 4.87
CA TYR A 45 -12.64 14.24 3.62
C TYR A 45 -13.55 13.31 2.80
N GLY A 46 -13.73 12.07 3.26
CA GLY A 46 -14.50 11.05 2.54
C GLY A 46 -13.83 10.64 1.23
N VAL A 47 -12.50 10.61 1.19
CA VAL A 47 -11.69 10.05 0.12
C VAL A 47 -11.49 8.56 0.42
N PRO A 48 -11.91 7.64 -0.47
CA PRO A 48 -11.66 6.22 -0.27
C PRO A 48 -10.16 5.98 -0.09
N THR A 49 -9.79 5.28 0.97
CA THR A 49 -8.37 5.16 1.32
C THR A 49 -8.00 3.80 1.88
N ALA A 50 -6.77 3.43 1.70
CA ALA A 50 -6.13 2.30 2.35
C ALA A 50 -4.72 2.67 2.82
N VAL A 51 -4.15 1.84 3.67
CA VAL A 51 -2.76 1.95 4.14
C VAL A 51 -2.05 0.66 3.79
N ARG A 52 -0.77 0.72 3.43
CA ARG A 52 0.01 -0.50 3.19
C ARG A 52 0.16 -1.34 4.45
N ASP A 53 0.16 -2.63 4.28
CA ASP A 53 0.43 -3.60 5.34
C ASP A 53 1.90 -4.05 5.36
N VAL A 54 2.49 -4.26 4.19
CA VAL A 54 3.85 -4.80 4.07
C VAL A 54 4.66 -4.02 3.04
N PHE A 55 5.91 -3.72 3.39
CA PHE A 55 6.89 -3.15 2.48
C PHE A 55 7.78 -4.27 1.95
N LEU A 56 7.57 -4.65 0.68
CA LEU A 56 8.09 -5.90 0.13
C LEU A 56 9.59 -5.88 -0.15
N ASP A 57 10.13 -4.75 -0.59
CA ASP A 57 11.54 -4.62 -1.00
C ASP A 57 12.36 -3.70 -0.08
N GLY A 58 11.95 -3.53 1.18
CA GLY A 58 12.66 -2.71 2.16
C GLY A 58 14.10 -3.17 2.41
N GLY A 59 14.37 -4.46 2.28
CA GLY A 59 15.70 -5.07 2.36
C GLY A 59 16.33 -5.39 0.99
N GLY A 60 15.76 -4.88 -0.12
CA GLY A 60 16.17 -5.26 -1.48
C GLY A 60 15.24 -6.29 -2.10
N ALA A 61 15.50 -6.65 -3.38
CA ALA A 61 14.68 -7.63 -4.08
C ALA A 61 14.73 -9.03 -3.45
N GLU A 62 15.85 -9.37 -2.83
CA GLU A 62 16.07 -10.64 -2.12
C GLU A 62 15.20 -10.81 -0.86
N ALA A 63 14.70 -9.71 -0.29
CA ALA A 63 13.78 -9.77 0.84
C ALA A 63 12.34 -10.14 0.45
N ILE A 64 11.98 -9.99 -0.82
CA ILE A 64 10.61 -10.14 -1.32
C ILE A 64 9.99 -11.50 -0.97
N PRO A 65 10.65 -12.67 -1.14
CA PRO A 65 10.02 -13.95 -0.80
C PRO A 65 9.56 -14.05 0.66
N ALA A 66 10.36 -13.56 1.60
CA ALA A 66 9.98 -13.56 3.02
C ALA A 66 8.83 -12.55 3.30
N GLN A 67 8.87 -11.38 2.67
CA GLN A 67 7.84 -10.37 2.83
C GLN A 67 6.50 -10.77 2.19
N ILE A 68 6.53 -11.58 1.13
CA ILE A 68 5.32 -12.20 0.55
C ILE A 68 4.67 -13.14 1.56
N GLY A 69 5.45 -13.98 2.27
CA GLY A 69 4.92 -14.81 3.35
C GLY A 69 4.15 -14.00 4.39
N LEU A 70 4.75 -12.89 4.86
CA LEU A 70 4.10 -11.97 5.80
C LEU A 70 2.85 -11.31 5.21
N LEU A 71 2.86 -10.95 3.94
CA LEU A 71 1.69 -10.38 3.27
C LEU A 71 0.53 -11.39 3.19
N ILE A 72 0.83 -12.64 2.89
CA ILE A 72 -0.14 -13.74 2.87
C ILE A 72 -0.73 -13.95 4.27
N GLU A 73 0.10 -14.03 5.31
CA GLU A 73 -0.37 -14.16 6.69
C GLU A 73 -1.34 -13.04 7.07
N LYS A 74 -1.00 -11.80 6.75
CA LYS A 74 -1.88 -10.64 7.02
C LYS A 74 -3.18 -10.72 6.23
N ALA A 75 -3.13 -11.10 4.96
CA ALA A 75 -4.33 -11.24 4.14
C ALA A 75 -5.27 -12.30 4.69
N LEU A 76 -4.73 -13.46 5.11
CA LEU A 76 -5.52 -14.54 5.73
C LEU A 76 -6.12 -14.11 7.07
N ALA A 77 -5.36 -13.34 7.88
CA ALA A 77 -5.83 -12.90 9.19
C ALA A 77 -6.90 -11.80 9.13
N HIS A 78 -6.83 -10.91 8.14
CA HIS A 78 -7.68 -9.71 8.06
C HIS A 78 -8.66 -9.69 6.87
N GLY A 79 -8.59 -10.71 6.00
CA GLY A 79 -9.41 -10.82 4.79
C GLY A 79 -8.84 -10.06 3.58
N SER A 80 -7.85 -9.21 3.77
CA SER A 80 -7.10 -8.53 2.70
C SER A 80 -5.80 -7.94 3.23
N ALA A 81 -4.83 -7.68 2.36
CA ALA A 81 -3.61 -6.95 2.70
C ALA A 81 -3.02 -6.25 1.46
N ILE A 82 -2.32 -5.15 1.68
CA ILE A 82 -1.66 -4.35 0.64
C ILE A 82 -0.14 -4.39 0.85
N GLY A 83 0.57 -4.93 -0.13
CA GLY A 83 2.02 -4.84 -0.24
C GLY A 83 2.42 -3.71 -1.16
N ILE A 84 3.50 -3.00 -0.83
CA ILE A 84 4.13 -2.04 -1.74
C ILE A 84 5.58 -2.40 -2.02
N ALA A 85 6.08 -2.03 -3.19
CA ALA A 85 7.46 -2.17 -3.59
C ALA A 85 7.90 -1.01 -4.49
N HIS A 86 9.20 -0.77 -4.58
CA HIS A 86 9.76 0.18 -5.53
C HIS A 86 9.90 -0.44 -6.94
N THR A 87 9.99 0.40 -7.94
CA THR A 87 10.31 0.01 -9.33
C THR A 87 11.82 -0.10 -9.52
N ARG A 88 12.47 -1.02 -8.77
CA ARG A 88 13.92 -1.27 -8.83
C ARG A 88 14.24 -2.50 -9.67
N PRO A 89 15.47 -2.63 -10.20
CA PRO A 89 15.91 -3.86 -10.86
C PRO A 89 15.67 -5.09 -9.98
N GLY A 90 15.20 -6.18 -10.59
CA GLY A 90 14.91 -7.45 -9.89
C GLY A 90 13.55 -7.52 -9.19
N VAL A 91 12.95 -6.41 -8.78
CA VAL A 91 11.68 -6.42 -8.02
C VAL A 91 10.54 -7.03 -8.84
N ALA A 92 10.38 -6.62 -10.09
CA ALA A 92 9.31 -7.15 -10.94
C ALA A 92 9.46 -8.67 -11.20
N ALA A 93 10.69 -9.17 -11.34
CA ALA A 93 10.95 -10.60 -11.46
C ALA A 93 10.59 -11.34 -10.18
N ALA A 94 11.08 -10.85 -9.03
CA ALA A 94 10.79 -11.45 -7.73
C ALA A 94 9.29 -11.48 -7.41
N LEU A 95 8.55 -10.43 -7.76
CA LEU A 95 7.08 -10.41 -7.60
C LEU A 95 6.38 -11.41 -8.52
N ARG A 96 6.82 -11.54 -9.77
CA ARG A 96 6.28 -12.54 -10.71
C ARG A 96 6.52 -13.96 -10.21
N ASP A 97 7.71 -14.24 -9.72
CA ASP A 97 8.10 -15.55 -9.19
C ASP A 97 7.34 -15.90 -7.89
N ALA A 98 6.80 -14.89 -7.20
CA ALA A 98 6.00 -15.09 -6.00
C ALA A 98 4.51 -15.39 -6.29
N ILE A 99 4.02 -15.19 -7.52
CA ILE A 99 2.59 -15.43 -7.85
C ILE A 99 2.11 -16.82 -7.44
N PRO A 100 2.84 -17.93 -7.70
CA PRO A 100 2.40 -19.26 -7.28
C PRO A 100 2.23 -19.42 -5.76
N GLN A 101 2.92 -18.62 -4.95
CA GLN A 101 2.77 -18.67 -3.48
C GLN A 101 1.40 -18.11 -3.05
N PHE A 102 0.89 -17.05 -3.71
CA PHE A 102 -0.44 -16.52 -3.46
C PHE A 102 -1.51 -17.54 -3.87
N GLU A 103 -1.39 -18.15 -5.04
CA GLU A 103 -2.32 -19.15 -5.54
C GLU A 103 -2.38 -20.37 -4.60
N ALA A 104 -1.22 -20.88 -4.16
CA ALA A 104 -1.13 -22.00 -3.22
C ALA A 104 -1.77 -21.70 -1.86
N ALA A 105 -1.74 -20.42 -1.43
CA ALA A 105 -2.37 -19.96 -0.20
C ALA A 105 -3.86 -19.61 -0.36
N GLY A 106 -4.43 -19.74 -1.57
CA GLY A 106 -5.82 -19.36 -1.85
C GLY A 106 -6.05 -17.85 -1.85
N ILE A 107 -5.01 -17.05 -2.10
CA ILE A 107 -5.06 -15.59 -2.15
C ILE A 107 -5.34 -15.15 -3.58
N GLU A 108 -6.34 -14.32 -3.75
CA GLU A 108 -6.63 -13.64 -5.01
C GLU A 108 -5.89 -12.31 -5.08
N LEU A 109 -5.20 -12.07 -6.19
CA LEU A 109 -4.56 -10.77 -6.48
C LEU A 109 -5.58 -9.86 -7.18
N VAL A 110 -5.87 -8.73 -6.56
CA VAL A 110 -6.87 -7.77 -7.05
C VAL A 110 -6.26 -6.38 -7.28
N HIS A 111 -6.95 -5.55 -8.05
CA HIS A 111 -6.60 -4.13 -8.13
C HIS A 111 -6.76 -3.46 -6.77
N VAL A 112 -5.82 -2.59 -6.39
CA VAL A 112 -5.84 -1.90 -5.10
C VAL A 112 -7.13 -1.09 -4.88
N SER A 113 -7.76 -0.63 -5.95
CA SER A 113 -9.07 0.05 -5.89
C SER A 113 -10.19 -0.79 -5.28
N ALA A 114 -10.08 -2.11 -5.28
CA ALA A 114 -11.03 -3.00 -4.62
C ALA A 114 -10.86 -3.04 -3.08
N LEU A 115 -9.73 -2.55 -2.57
CA LEU A 115 -9.35 -2.62 -1.16
C LEU A 115 -9.45 -1.28 -0.42
N VAL A 116 -9.71 -0.19 -1.13
CA VAL A 116 -9.91 1.14 -0.49
C VAL A 116 -11.32 1.27 0.06
N LYS A 117 -11.44 1.92 1.21
CA LYS A 117 -12.72 2.15 1.91
C LYS A 117 -12.89 3.61 2.31
#